data_05c4ef1705879106f52a70a306131e4d
#
_entry.id   05c4ef1705879106f52a70a306131e4d
#
_cell.length_a   1.000
_cell.length_b   1.000
_cell.length_c   1.000
_cell.angle_alpha   90.00
_cell.angle_beta   90.00
_cell.angle_gamma   90.00
#
_symmetry.space_group_name_H-M   'P 1'
#
loop_
_entity.id
_entity.type
_entity.pdbx_description
1 polymer ?
#
loop_
_entity_poly.entity_id
_entity_poly.type
_entity_poly.pdbx_seq_one_letter_code
_entity_poly.pdbx_strand_id
1 'polypeptide(L)'
;MNERNIIETQPERTDLPLIVIPVIVESMIEPFAANFPLLHDIARIRMHCDFTLDTDTILERTKDAEAVIVIGFHITDDILDAMTVRGHVSCFAFGGTGVASYINLPVARERGIRVCNVVHYGDHAVAEHAFALIMELARQVGRLDEQVRRG
;
A
#
# COMPACT_ATOMS: atom_id res chain seq x y z
N MET A 1 23.38 1.61 4.64
CA MET A 1 21.95 1.26 4.85
C MET A 1 21.84 0.67 6.25
N ASN A 2 20.96 1.23 7.08
CA ASN A 2 20.91 0.84 8.51
C ASN A 2 20.02 -0.41 8.60
N GLU A 3 20.59 -1.58 8.88
CA GLU A 3 19.90 -2.88 9.02
C GLU A 3 18.79 -2.89 10.10
N ARG A 4 18.70 -1.83 10.91
CA ARG A 4 17.73 -1.70 12.00
C ARG A 4 16.31 -1.32 11.56
N ASN A 5 16.08 -1.14 10.26
CA ASN A 5 14.80 -0.63 9.74
C ASN A 5 14.09 -1.64 8.82
N ILE A 6 14.39 -2.93 8.95
CA ILE A 6 13.76 -3.99 8.15
C ILE A 6 13.18 -5.03 9.11
N ILE A 7 11.92 -5.41 8.86
CA ILE A 7 11.30 -6.58 9.49
C ILE A 7 11.23 -7.66 8.42
N GLU A 8 11.84 -8.81 8.70
CA GLU A 8 11.83 -9.96 7.80
C GLU A 8 11.34 -11.20 8.53
N THR A 9 10.44 -11.96 7.89
CA THR A 9 9.95 -13.25 8.39
C THR A 9 10.67 -14.38 7.66
N GLN A 10 11.10 -15.41 8.39
CA GLN A 10 11.60 -16.67 7.85
C GLN A 10 12.65 -16.51 6.73
N PRO A 11 13.73 -15.73 6.94
CA PRO A 11 14.72 -15.47 5.90
C PRO A 11 15.41 -16.75 5.38
N GLU A 12 15.39 -17.84 6.18
CA GLU A 12 15.93 -19.15 5.83
C GLU A 12 15.04 -19.96 4.87
N ARG A 13 13.75 -19.62 4.76
CA ARG A 13 12.77 -20.35 3.94
C ARG A 13 12.81 -19.88 2.48
N THR A 14 13.91 -20.17 1.80
CA THR A 14 14.09 -19.79 0.39
C THR A 14 13.19 -20.57 -0.59
N ASP A 15 12.50 -21.58 -0.10
CA ASP A 15 11.46 -22.34 -0.81
C ASP A 15 10.12 -21.61 -0.88
N LEU A 16 9.91 -20.56 -0.07
CA LEU A 16 8.70 -19.76 -0.09
C LEU A 16 8.89 -18.47 -0.91
N PRO A 17 7.83 -18.00 -1.61
CA PRO A 17 7.87 -16.75 -2.36
C PRO A 17 8.14 -15.56 -1.43
N LEU A 18 8.91 -14.59 -1.92
CA LEU A 18 9.21 -13.36 -1.20
C LEU A 18 8.19 -12.26 -1.55
N ILE A 19 7.47 -11.81 -0.52
CA ILE A 19 6.64 -10.60 -0.58
C ILE A 19 7.44 -9.43 -0.01
N VAL A 20 7.56 -8.36 -0.76
CA VAL A 20 8.24 -7.15 -0.29
C VAL A 20 7.27 -5.99 -0.09
N ILE A 21 7.41 -5.31 1.05
CA ILE A 21 6.82 -4.01 1.33
C ILE A 21 7.97 -3.01 1.26
N PRO A 22 8.18 -2.33 0.10
CA PRO A 22 9.38 -1.54 -0.10
C PRO A 22 9.39 -0.23 0.68
N VAL A 23 8.19 0.27 1.03
CA VAL A 23 7.98 1.50 1.79
C VAL A 23 6.72 1.38 2.63
N ILE A 24 6.72 1.98 3.80
CA ILE A 24 5.55 2.03 4.68
C ILE A 24 5.60 3.29 5.55
N VAL A 25 4.45 3.84 5.90
CA VAL A 25 4.36 4.93 6.88
C VAL A 25 4.41 4.36 8.29
N GLU A 26 5.04 5.08 9.21
CA GLU A 26 5.32 4.62 10.59
C GLU A 26 4.07 4.05 11.30
N SER A 27 2.93 4.72 11.18
CA SER A 27 1.67 4.30 11.81
C SER A 27 1.11 2.96 11.33
N MET A 28 1.59 2.44 10.19
CA MET A 28 1.15 1.17 9.61
C MET A 28 2.10 0.00 9.92
N ILE A 29 3.31 0.27 10.43
CA ILE A 29 4.32 -0.77 10.65
C ILE A 29 3.78 -1.86 11.60
N GLU A 30 3.35 -1.48 12.80
CA GLU A 30 2.85 -2.42 13.80
C GLU A 30 1.58 -3.17 13.33
N PRO A 31 0.54 -2.49 12.79
CA PRO A 31 -0.63 -3.18 12.24
C PRO A 31 -0.30 -4.20 11.14
N PHE A 32 0.66 -3.89 10.25
CA PHE A 32 1.07 -4.84 9.21
C PHE A 32 1.84 -6.02 9.80
N ALA A 33 2.84 -5.75 10.64
CA ALA A 33 3.66 -6.79 11.26
C ALA A 33 2.83 -7.78 12.09
N ALA A 34 1.79 -7.31 12.79
CA ALA A 34 0.89 -8.15 13.56
C ALA A 34 0.11 -9.19 12.72
N ASN A 35 -0.02 -8.95 11.42
CA ASN A 35 -0.72 -9.85 10.49
C ASN A 35 0.23 -10.79 9.72
N PHE A 36 1.53 -10.66 9.81
CA PHE A 36 2.50 -11.51 9.10
C PHE A 36 2.36 -13.02 9.45
N PRO A 37 2.01 -13.42 10.69
CA PRO A 37 1.79 -14.82 11.00
C PRO A 37 0.71 -15.50 10.15
N LEU A 38 -0.24 -14.75 9.58
CA LEU A 38 -1.27 -15.28 8.68
C LEU A 38 -0.69 -15.82 7.36
N LEU A 39 0.51 -15.38 6.99
CA LEU A 39 1.19 -15.76 5.75
C LEU A 39 2.37 -16.71 5.99
N HIS A 40 2.61 -17.14 7.24
CA HIS A 40 3.81 -17.87 7.64
C HIS A 40 4.09 -19.15 6.83
N ASP A 41 3.04 -19.88 6.45
CA ASP A 41 3.20 -21.15 5.72
C ASP A 41 3.21 -20.99 4.18
N ILE A 42 2.95 -19.79 3.68
CA ILE A 42 2.74 -19.56 2.24
C ILE A 42 3.70 -18.52 1.64
N ALA A 43 4.30 -17.68 2.45
CA ALA A 43 5.23 -16.66 1.99
C ALA A 43 6.17 -16.19 3.10
N ARG A 44 7.34 -15.74 2.71
CA ARG A 44 8.21 -14.90 3.57
C ARG A 44 8.00 -13.43 3.21
N ILE A 45 8.14 -12.56 4.19
CA ILE A 45 7.87 -11.14 4.04
C ILE A 45 9.12 -10.35 4.39
N ARG A 46 9.42 -9.33 3.58
CA ARG A 46 10.42 -8.30 3.89
C ARG A 46 9.76 -6.94 3.86
N MET A 47 9.71 -6.27 5.00
CA MET A 47 9.14 -4.93 5.15
C MET A 47 10.23 -3.92 5.50
N HIS A 48 10.41 -2.91 4.66
CA HIS A 48 11.27 -1.76 4.93
C HIS A 48 10.46 -0.73 5.71
N CYS A 49 10.85 -0.50 6.99
CA CYS A 49 10.11 0.30 7.96
C CYS A 49 10.42 1.80 7.85
N ASP A 50 10.46 2.33 6.64
CA ASP A 50 10.65 3.73 6.33
C ASP A 50 9.85 4.12 5.09
N PHE A 51 9.69 5.41 4.85
CA PHE A 51 8.99 5.92 3.68
C PHE A 51 9.94 6.67 2.75
N THR A 52 9.95 6.29 1.48
CA THR A 52 10.66 6.98 0.40
C THR A 52 9.85 6.94 -0.88
N LEU A 53 10.03 7.94 -1.74
CA LEU A 53 9.51 7.96 -3.12
C LEU A 53 10.64 7.84 -4.15
N ASP A 54 11.87 7.60 -3.69
CA ASP A 54 13.02 7.40 -4.55
C ASP A 54 12.89 6.08 -5.33
N THR A 55 12.76 6.19 -6.64
CA THR A 55 12.52 5.05 -7.54
C THR A 55 13.64 4.02 -7.49
N ASP A 56 14.90 4.46 -7.46
CA ASP A 56 16.04 3.54 -7.47
C ASP A 56 16.08 2.73 -6.18
N THR A 57 15.79 3.36 -5.04
CA THR A 57 15.66 2.68 -3.75
C THR A 57 14.52 1.66 -3.76
N ILE A 58 13.35 2.01 -4.32
CA ILE A 58 12.20 1.11 -4.41
C ILE A 58 12.54 -0.10 -5.30
N LEU A 59 13.15 0.12 -6.44
CA LEU A 59 13.57 -0.95 -7.36
C LEU A 59 14.62 -1.87 -6.73
N GLU A 60 15.62 -1.31 -6.04
CA GLU A 60 16.64 -2.12 -5.35
C GLU A 60 16.02 -2.99 -4.25
N ARG A 61 15.06 -2.45 -3.48
CA ARG A 61 14.35 -3.19 -2.42
C ARG A 61 13.49 -4.34 -2.96
N THR A 62 12.98 -4.21 -4.18
CA THR A 62 12.04 -5.15 -4.81
C THR A 62 12.68 -6.09 -5.82
N LYS A 63 13.99 -6.02 -6.05
CA LYS A 63 14.69 -6.78 -7.10
C LYS A 63 14.51 -8.30 -7.03
N ASP A 64 14.38 -8.85 -5.80
CA ASP A 64 14.23 -10.29 -5.55
C ASP A 64 12.77 -10.66 -5.19
N ALA A 65 11.83 -9.70 -5.28
CA ALA A 65 10.44 -9.91 -4.89
C ALA A 65 9.67 -10.70 -5.95
N GLU A 66 8.83 -11.62 -5.52
CA GLU A 66 7.82 -12.28 -6.35
C GLU A 66 6.46 -11.57 -6.25
N ALA A 67 6.20 -10.91 -5.13
CA ALA A 67 5.04 -10.03 -4.96
C ALA A 67 5.42 -8.76 -4.20
N VAL A 68 4.72 -7.66 -4.50
CA VAL A 68 4.96 -6.36 -3.87
C VAL A 68 3.66 -5.84 -3.27
N ILE A 69 3.71 -5.44 -2.00
CA ILE A 69 2.62 -4.68 -1.38
C ILE A 69 2.90 -3.20 -1.62
N VAL A 70 1.98 -2.54 -2.32
CA VAL A 70 2.10 -1.14 -2.75
C VAL A 70 1.36 -0.23 -1.76
N ILE A 71 2.11 0.64 -1.08
CA ILE A 71 1.59 1.59 -0.10
C ILE A 71 2.13 2.98 -0.42
N GLY A 72 1.26 3.88 -0.90
CA GLY A 72 1.57 5.30 -1.03
C GLY A 72 2.56 5.69 -2.12
N PHE A 73 2.94 4.80 -3.05
CA PHE A 73 3.76 5.13 -4.21
C PHE A 73 3.12 4.65 -5.52
N HIS A 74 3.42 5.36 -6.60
CA HIS A 74 2.91 5.03 -7.93
C HIS A 74 3.85 4.09 -8.67
N ILE A 75 3.28 3.13 -9.38
CA ILE A 75 3.99 2.23 -10.30
C ILE A 75 3.73 2.74 -11.72
N THR A 76 4.66 3.55 -12.23
CA THR A 76 4.68 3.96 -13.64
C THR A 76 4.97 2.76 -14.55
N ASP A 77 4.74 2.89 -15.84
CA ASP A 77 5.01 1.80 -16.79
C ASP A 77 6.49 1.37 -16.78
N ASP A 78 7.42 2.32 -16.59
CA ASP A 78 8.86 2.03 -16.47
C ASP A 78 9.20 1.25 -15.19
N ILE A 79 8.57 1.58 -14.06
CA ILE A 79 8.71 0.86 -12.79
C ILE A 79 8.09 -0.53 -12.92
N LEU A 80 6.91 -0.63 -13.55
CA LEU A 80 6.25 -1.89 -13.82
C LEU A 80 7.16 -2.81 -14.65
N ASP A 81 7.79 -2.28 -15.72
CA ASP A 81 8.74 -3.02 -16.56
C ASP A 81 9.98 -3.46 -15.77
N ALA A 82 10.52 -2.58 -14.95
CA ALA A 82 11.68 -2.90 -14.14
C ALA A 82 11.40 -4.04 -13.15
N MET A 83 10.24 -4.03 -12.52
CA MET A 83 9.87 -5.04 -11.52
C MET A 83 9.42 -6.37 -12.12
N THR A 84 8.77 -6.35 -13.31
CA THR A 84 8.14 -7.56 -13.88
C THR A 84 8.93 -8.18 -15.01
N VAL A 85 9.37 -7.41 -15.99
CA VAL A 85 10.08 -7.91 -17.18
C VAL A 85 11.56 -8.15 -16.88
N ARG A 86 12.17 -7.24 -16.11
CA ARG A 86 13.59 -7.34 -15.70
C ARG A 86 13.77 -7.97 -14.32
N GLY A 87 12.71 -8.00 -13.52
CA GLY A 87 12.62 -8.61 -12.20
C GLY A 87 11.76 -9.88 -12.20
N HIS A 88 11.23 -10.23 -11.04
CA HIS A 88 10.46 -11.46 -10.81
C HIS A 88 9.05 -11.21 -10.28
N VAL A 89 8.63 -9.95 -10.17
CA VAL A 89 7.32 -9.59 -9.61
C VAL A 89 6.22 -10.04 -10.54
N SER A 90 5.32 -10.88 -10.04
CA SER A 90 4.15 -11.41 -10.75
C SER A 90 2.82 -10.93 -10.14
N CYS A 91 2.89 -10.30 -8.95
CA CYS A 91 1.70 -9.84 -8.22
C CYS A 91 1.96 -8.52 -7.49
N PHE A 92 1.00 -7.59 -7.64
CA PHE A 92 0.93 -6.39 -6.82
C PHE A 92 -0.32 -6.43 -5.94
N ALA A 93 -0.14 -6.22 -4.63
CA ALA A 93 -1.24 -6.05 -3.68
C ALA A 93 -1.27 -4.58 -3.23
N PHE A 94 -2.25 -3.84 -3.71
CA PHE A 94 -2.41 -2.42 -3.37
C PHE A 94 -3.12 -2.27 -2.02
N GLY A 95 -2.49 -1.59 -1.07
CA GLY A 95 -3.00 -1.34 0.27
C GLY A 95 -4.07 -0.24 0.32
N GLY A 96 -5.00 -0.23 -0.63
CA GLY A 96 -6.09 0.74 -0.75
C GLY A 96 -7.15 0.30 -1.73
N THR A 97 -8.16 1.15 -1.98
CA THR A 97 -9.30 0.85 -2.87
C THR A 97 -9.06 1.27 -4.32
N GLY A 98 -8.44 2.43 -4.55
CA GLY A 98 -8.33 3.10 -5.86
C GLY A 98 -7.08 2.70 -6.66
N VAL A 99 -6.83 1.42 -6.87
CA VAL A 99 -5.59 0.91 -7.49
C VAL A 99 -5.32 1.45 -8.91
N ALA A 100 -6.35 1.76 -9.69
CA ALA A 100 -6.21 2.26 -11.06
C ALA A 100 -5.49 3.62 -11.15
N SER A 101 -5.44 4.38 -10.06
CA SER A 101 -4.67 5.62 -9.97
C SER A 101 -3.19 5.40 -9.70
N TYR A 102 -2.79 4.18 -9.34
CA TYR A 102 -1.43 3.84 -8.93
C TYR A 102 -0.72 2.89 -9.88
N ILE A 103 -1.46 2.04 -10.58
CA ILE A 103 -0.94 1.01 -11.49
C ILE A 103 -1.74 1.05 -12.79
N ASN A 104 -1.05 0.99 -13.92
CA ASN A 104 -1.67 0.88 -15.25
C ASN A 104 -2.25 -0.54 -15.43
N LEU A 105 -3.53 -0.72 -15.06
CA LEU A 105 -4.20 -2.01 -15.07
C LEU A 105 -4.26 -2.67 -16.45
N PRO A 106 -4.56 -1.96 -17.57
CA PRO A 106 -4.47 -2.50 -18.92
C PRO A 106 -3.11 -3.13 -19.20
N VAL A 107 -2.02 -2.40 -18.96
CA VAL A 107 -0.66 -2.86 -19.20
C VAL A 107 -0.30 -4.06 -18.30
N ALA A 108 -0.66 -4.00 -17.01
CA ALA A 108 -0.44 -5.12 -16.10
C ALA A 108 -1.17 -6.40 -16.60
N ARG A 109 -2.42 -6.25 -17.07
CA ARG A 109 -3.20 -7.37 -17.59
C ARG A 109 -2.60 -7.98 -18.86
N GLU A 110 -2.15 -7.15 -19.81
CA GLU A 110 -1.49 -7.61 -21.04
C GLU A 110 -0.23 -8.45 -20.75
N ARG A 111 0.45 -8.12 -19.66
CA ARG A 111 1.66 -8.84 -19.18
C ARG A 111 1.37 -10.03 -18.29
N GLY A 112 0.10 -10.35 -18.03
CA GLY A 112 -0.29 -11.44 -17.14
C GLY A 112 0.03 -11.19 -15.66
N ILE A 113 0.23 -9.92 -15.27
CA ILE A 113 0.53 -9.52 -13.88
C ILE A 113 -0.77 -9.44 -13.10
N ARG A 114 -0.81 -10.11 -11.95
CA ARG A 114 -1.94 -10.02 -11.02
C ARG A 114 -1.88 -8.73 -10.22
N VAL A 115 -2.99 -8.00 -10.18
CA VAL A 115 -3.14 -6.82 -9.34
C VAL A 115 -4.36 -7.00 -8.45
N CYS A 116 -4.16 -6.89 -7.14
CA CYS A 116 -5.19 -6.99 -6.12
C CYS A 116 -5.30 -5.66 -5.35
N ASN A 117 -6.47 -5.35 -4.84
CA ASN A 117 -6.71 -4.20 -3.98
C ASN A 117 -7.67 -4.56 -2.84
N VAL A 118 -7.79 -3.66 -1.87
CA VAL A 118 -8.79 -3.79 -0.80
C VAL A 118 -10.13 -3.26 -1.33
N VAL A 119 -11.19 -4.08 -1.26
CA VAL A 119 -12.54 -3.71 -1.69
C VAL A 119 -13.45 -3.48 -0.47
N HIS A 120 -14.39 -2.51 -0.60
CA HIS A 120 -15.40 -2.19 0.41
C HIS A 120 -14.87 -1.77 1.80
N TYR A 121 -13.59 -1.46 1.89
CA TYR A 121 -12.92 -1.10 3.14
C TYR A 121 -13.44 0.21 3.75
N GLY A 122 -13.65 1.23 2.93
CA GLY A 122 -13.98 2.58 3.39
C GLY A 122 -15.37 3.07 3.01
N ASP A 123 -16.22 2.27 2.37
CA ASP A 123 -17.44 2.71 1.73
C ASP A 123 -18.38 3.45 2.70
N HIS A 124 -18.63 2.88 3.87
CA HIS A 124 -19.49 3.51 4.88
C HIS A 124 -18.87 4.79 5.46
N ALA A 125 -17.62 4.72 5.90
CA ALA A 125 -16.95 5.86 6.52
C ALA A 125 -16.81 7.05 5.56
N VAL A 126 -16.49 6.78 4.29
CA VAL A 126 -16.37 7.81 3.25
C VAL A 126 -17.75 8.42 2.94
N ALA A 127 -18.79 7.59 2.82
CA ALA A 127 -20.15 8.06 2.56
C ALA A 127 -20.69 8.90 3.72
N GLU A 128 -20.52 8.44 4.96
CA GLU A 128 -20.92 9.19 6.17
C GLU A 128 -20.20 10.53 6.27
N HIS A 129 -18.89 10.55 6.02
CA HIS A 129 -18.11 11.79 6.05
C HIS A 129 -18.56 12.76 4.94
N ALA A 130 -18.78 12.28 3.72
CA ALA A 130 -19.28 13.11 2.62
C ALA A 130 -20.65 13.70 2.97
N PHE A 131 -21.55 12.89 3.54
CA PHE A 131 -22.88 13.37 3.96
C PHE A 131 -22.78 14.40 5.09
N ALA A 132 -21.90 14.18 6.08
CA ALA A 132 -21.64 15.12 7.16
C ALA A 132 -21.17 16.49 6.63
N LEU A 133 -20.23 16.49 5.65
CA LEU A 133 -19.78 17.73 5.00
C LEU A 133 -20.90 18.45 4.24
N ILE A 134 -21.77 17.72 3.51
CA ILE A 134 -22.93 18.28 2.83
C ILE A 134 -23.86 18.95 3.83
N MET A 135 -24.17 18.28 4.95
CA MET A 135 -25.04 18.82 5.98
C MET A 135 -24.42 20.04 6.68
N GLU A 136 -23.11 20.01 6.96
CA GLU A 136 -22.41 21.18 7.52
C GLU A 136 -22.48 22.38 6.57
N LEU A 137 -22.24 22.20 5.28
CA LEU A 137 -22.34 23.25 4.27
C LEU A 137 -23.78 23.80 4.14
N ALA A 138 -24.78 22.93 4.18
CA ALA A 138 -26.18 23.31 4.04
C ALA A 138 -26.75 24.02 5.27
N ARG A 139 -26.34 23.62 6.46
CA ARG A 139 -26.93 24.10 7.73
C ARG A 139 -25.98 24.97 8.53
N GLN A 140 -24.69 25.02 8.20
CA GLN A 140 -23.66 25.84 8.85
C GLN A 140 -23.64 25.68 10.39
N VAL A 141 -23.79 24.45 10.88
CA VAL A 141 -23.96 24.17 12.31
C VAL A 141 -22.76 24.65 13.12
N GLY A 142 -21.53 24.41 12.65
CA GLY A 142 -20.31 24.87 13.33
C GLY A 142 -20.24 26.40 13.42
N ARG A 143 -20.58 27.10 12.33
CA ARG A 143 -20.60 28.56 12.32
C ARG A 143 -21.67 29.14 13.26
N LEU A 144 -22.87 28.54 13.26
CA LEU A 144 -23.96 29.01 14.13
C LEU A 144 -23.66 28.72 15.60
N ASP A 145 -23.09 27.57 15.94
CA ASP A 145 -22.64 27.23 17.30
C ASP A 145 -21.61 28.26 17.78
N GLU A 146 -20.62 28.60 16.95
CA GLU A 146 -19.61 29.61 17.29
C GLU A 146 -20.26 31.00 17.54
N GLN A 147 -21.22 31.38 16.70
CA GLN A 147 -21.94 32.67 16.91
C GLN A 147 -22.71 32.68 18.22
N VAL A 148 -23.40 31.60 18.57
CA VAL A 148 -24.15 31.51 19.85
C VAL A 148 -23.22 31.55 21.06
N ARG A 149 -22.04 30.92 20.96
CA ARG A 149 -21.05 30.93 22.06
C ARG A 149 -20.37 32.29 22.27
N ARG A 150 -20.30 33.10 21.24
CA ARG A 150 -19.72 34.45 21.33
C ARG A 150 -20.68 35.52 21.84
N GLY A 151 -21.97 35.24 21.88
CA GLY A 151 -23.04 36.18 22.33
C GLY A 151 -23.51 37.04 21.18
#